data_23129103908b875b7c80a556193196f9
#
_entry.id   23129103908b875b7c80a556193196f9
#
_cell.length_a   1.000
_cell.length_b   1.000
_cell.length_c   1.000
_cell.angle_alpha   90.00
_cell.angle_beta   90.00
_cell.angle_gamma   90.00
#
_symmetry.space_group_name_H-M   'P 1'
#
loop_
_entity.id
_entity.type
_entity.pdbx_description
1 polymer ?
#
loop_
_entity_poly.entity_id
_entity_poly.type
_entity_poly.pdbx_seq_one_letter_code
_entity_poly.pdbx_strand_id
1 'polypeptide(L)'
;MAEITWKSILTKLVGGDHLTAEESEWFVDDLMQGNANPAAVGAALAMQQQLGLTADEVCGAAKAMVSHAVPLNVSGETTDIVGTGGDGFATVNLSTMGSVAAAAAGVKIVKHGNRAASSKCG
;
A
#
# COMPACT_ATOMS: atom_id res chain seq x y z
N MET A 1 24.89 9.21 -9.13
CA MET A 1 23.60 9.56 -8.49
C MET A 1 23.87 9.81 -7.02
N ALA A 2 23.21 10.78 -6.40
CA ALA A 2 23.34 10.97 -4.96
C ALA A 2 22.72 9.78 -4.24
N GLU A 3 23.32 9.36 -3.13
CA GLU A 3 22.81 8.25 -2.32
C GLU A 3 21.47 8.66 -1.69
N ILE A 4 20.44 7.82 -1.85
CA ILE A 4 19.13 8.03 -1.22
C ILE A 4 19.24 7.65 0.26
N THR A 5 18.82 8.53 1.13
CA THR A 5 18.88 8.36 2.58
C THR A 5 17.64 8.97 3.22
N TRP A 6 17.31 8.58 4.45
CA TRP A 6 16.24 9.19 5.23
C TRP A 6 16.40 10.70 5.35
N LYS A 7 17.64 11.17 5.48
CA LYS A 7 17.92 12.62 5.54
C LYS A 7 17.54 13.31 4.24
N SER A 8 17.90 12.75 3.08
CA SER A 8 17.56 13.34 1.78
C SER A 8 16.05 13.33 1.54
N ILE A 9 15.37 12.23 1.85
CA ILE A 9 13.90 12.11 1.76
C ILE A 9 13.21 13.19 2.61
N LEU A 10 13.53 13.27 3.90
CA LEU A 10 12.90 14.22 4.80
C LEU A 10 13.22 15.68 4.42
N THR A 11 14.45 15.96 4.02
CA THR A 11 14.84 17.33 3.60
C THR A 11 14.02 17.77 2.39
N LYS A 12 13.80 16.88 1.44
CA LYS A 12 13.03 17.15 0.22
C LYS A 12 11.55 17.42 0.55
N LEU A 13 10.94 16.53 1.34
CA LEU A 13 9.54 16.69 1.76
C LEU A 13 9.29 17.93 2.62
N VAL A 14 10.22 18.27 3.52
CA VAL A 14 10.16 19.53 4.32
C VAL A 14 10.24 20.75 3.41
N GLY A 15 11.00 20.67 2.31
CA GLY A 15 11.09 21.73 1.30
C GLY A 15 9.81 21.90 0.47
N GLY A 16 8.85 21.00 0.60
CA GLY A 16 7.60 20.99 -0.19
C GLY A 16 7.75 20.33 -1.55
N ASP A 17 8.84 19.59 -1.76
CA ASP A 17 9.09 18.87 -3.01
C ASP A 17 8.59 17.43 -2.92
N HIS A 18 8.12 16.90 -4.06
CA HIS A 18 7.71 15.50 -4.18
C HIS A 18 8.88 14.56 -4.37
N LEU A 19 8.72 13.31 -3.95
CA LEU A 19 9.71 12.27 -4.19
C LEU A 19 9.65 11.81 -5.66
N THR A 20 10.78 11.38 -6.18
CA THR A 20 10.82 10.64 -7.44
C THR A 20 10.31 9.21 -7.24
N ALA A 21 10.03 8.49 -8.32
CA ALA A 21 9.64 7.08 -8.22
C ALA A 21 10.72 6.22 -7.53
N GLU A 22 12.01 6.49 -7.81
CA GLU A 22 13.14 5.79 -7.18
C GLU A 22 13.25 6.10 -5.67
N GLU A 23 13.06 7.35 -5.30
CA GLU A 23 13.08 7.77 -3.88
C GLU A 23 11.91 7.16 -3.11
N SER A 24 10.73 7.13 -3.71
CA SER A 24 9.54 6.50 -3.12
C SER A 24 9.68 4.98 -3.02
N GLU A 25 10.24 4.34 -4.02
CA GLU A 25 10.55 2.91 -4.01
C GLU A 25 11.54 2.59 -2.86
N TRP A 26 12.64 3.33 -2.76
CA TRP A 26 13.61 3.17 -1.68
C TRP A 26 13.00 3.38 -0.30
N PHE A 27 12.18 4.42 -0.13
CA PHE A 27 11.49 4.74 1.12
C PHE A 27 10.61 3.59 1.61
N VAL A 28 9.80 3.03 0.70
CA VAL A 28 8.89 1.94 1.04
C VAL A 28 9.64 0.62 1.20
N ASP A 29 10.69 0.39 0.42
CA ASP A 29 11.56 -0.80 0.55
C ASP A 29 12.21 -0.86 1.95
N ASP A 30 12.82 0.23 2.41
CA ASP A 30 13.44 0.32 3.74
C ASP A 30 12.41 0.14 4.87
N LEU A 31 11.20 0.69 4.68
CA LEU A 31 10.07 0.47 5.59
C LEU A 31 9.66 -1.00 5.66
N MET A 32 9.52 -1.66 4.51
CA MET A 32 9.10 -3.07 4.42
C MET A 32 10.15 -4.03 5.00
N GLN A 33 11.44 -3.68 4.93
CA GLN A 33 12.52 -4.41 5.59
C GLN A 33 12.55 -4.24 7.12
N GLY A 34 11.81 -3.28 7.66
CA GLY A 34 11.76 -3.00 9.08
C GLY A 34 12.98 -2.23 9.62
N ASN A 35 13.81 -1.66 8.75
CA ASN A 35 15.01 -0.90 9.13
C ASN A 35 14.71 0.56 9.46
N ALA A 36 13.59 1.07 8.96
CA ALA A 36 13.22 2.47 9.06
C ALA A 36 12.95 2.92 10.51
N ASN A 37 13.41 4.13 10.85
CA ASN A 37 13.06 4.74 12.13
C ASN A 37 11.57 5.15 12.11
N PRO A 38 10.73 4.69 13.07
CA PRO A 38 9.30 4.99 13.08
C PRO A 38 8.95 6.48 13.08
N ALA A 39 9.76 7.31 13.73
CA ALA A 39 9.54 8.76 13.74
C ALA A 39 9.82 9.38 12.36
N ALA A 40 10.84 8.92 11.66
CA ALA A 40 11.14 9.36 10.29
C ALA A 40 10.03 8.94 9.32
N VAL A 41 9.55 7.70 9.44
CA VAL A 41 8.39 7.19 8.67
C VAL A 41 7.16 8.05 8.90
N GLY A 42 6.79 8.27 10.16
CA GLY A 42 5.62 9.08 10.51
C GLY A 42 5.71 10.50 9.97
N ALA A 43 6.89 11.13 10.05
CA ALA A 43 7.11 12.45 9.49
C ALA A 43 6.98 12.48 7.97
N ALA A 44 7.58 11.52 7.27
CA ALA A 44 7.50 11.42 5.80
C ALA A 44 6.06 11.22 5.34
N LEU A 45 5.32 10.28 5.94
CA LEU A 45 3.93 10.02 5.59
C LEU A 45 3.01 11.21 5.86
N ALA A 46 3.22 11.94 6.97
CA ALA A 46 2.46 13.14 7.29
C ALA A 46 2.70 14.26 6.26
N MET A 47 3.95 14.45 5.84
CA MET A 47 4.30 15.44 4.81
C MET A 47 3.76 15.05 3.44
N GLN A 48 3.86 13.79 3.03
CA GLN A 48 3.25 13.30 1.79
C GLN A 48 1.72 13.46 1.80
N GLN A 49 1.06 13.18 2.92
CA GLN A 49 -0.38 13.41 3.06
C GLN A 49 -0.74 14.87 2.90
N GLN A 50 0.07 15.79 3.41
CA GLN A 50 -0.14 17.22 3.30
C GLN A 50 0.09 17.74 1.88
N LEU A 51 1.13 17.23 1.20
CA LEU A 51 1.47 17.63 -0.18
C LEU A 51 0.53 17.01 -1.23
N GLY A 52 -0.07 15.88 -0.91
CA GLY A 52 -0.74 15.00 -1.89
C GLY A 52 0.28 14.12 -2.61
N LEU A 53 -0.11 12.92 -2.99
CA LEU A 53 0.79 11.98 -3.69
C LEU A 53 0.78 12.21 -5.19
N THR A 54 1.97 12.15 -5.79
CA THR A 54 2.13 12.12 -7.25
C THR A 54 2.04 10.70 -7.81
N ALA A 55 1.84 10.58 -9.12
CA ALA A 55 1.85 9.28 -9.79
C ALA A 55 3.18 8.55 -9.64
N ASP A 56 4.30 9.28 -9.66
CA ASP A 56 5.64 8.73 -9.49
C ASP A 56 5.83 8.15 -8.08
N GLU A 57 5.39 8.86 -7.05
CA GLU A 57 5.43 8.38 -5.66
C GLU A 57 4.60 7.11 -5.48
N VAL A 58 3.38 7.07 -6.02
CA VAL A 58 2.53 5.88 -5.97
C VAL A 58 3.15 4.72 -6.74
N CYS A 59 3.73 4.97 -7.91
CA CYS A 59 4.36 3.94 -8.71
C CYS A 59 5.59 3.33 -8.01
N GLY A 60 6.45 4.16 -7.42
CA GLY A 60 7.60 3.70 -6.65
C GLY A 60 7.19 2.87 -5.43
N ALA A 61 6.25 3.37 -4.64
CA ALA A 61 5.71 2.65 -3.48
C ALA A 61 5.12 1.29 -3.87
N ALA A 62 4.32 1.23 -4.95
CA ALA A 62 3.72 0.00 -5.43
C ALA A 62 4.78 -1.03 -5.87
N LYS A 63 5.84 -0.60 -6.54
CA LYS A 63 6.96 -1.48 -6.93
C LYS A 63 7.64 -2.11 -5.72
N ALA A 64 7.96 -1.31 -4.70
CA ALA A 64 8.55 -1.82 -3.47
C ALA A 64 7.62 -2.83 -2.79
N MET A 65 6.34 -2.51 -2.64
CA MET A 65 5.36 -3.43 -2.03
C MET A 65 5.26 -4.76 -2.80
N VAL A 66 5.23 -4.70 -4.14
CA VAL A 66 5.17 -5.91 -4.98
C VAL A 66 6.44 -6.74 -4.85
N SER A 67 7.63 -6.12 -4.75
CA SER A 67 8.90 -6.84 -4.58
C SER A 67 8.98 -7.64 -3.28
N HIS A 68 8.28 -7.20 -2.24
CA HIS A 68 8.18 -7.88 -0.95
C HIS A 68 7.00 -8.87 -0.87
N ALA A 69 6.14 -8.91 -1.87
CA ALA A 69 4.99 -9.80 -1.87
C ALA A 69 5.40 -11.27 -2.02
N VAL A 70 4.74 -12.14 -1.27
CA VAL A 70 4.90 -13.59 -1.48
C VAL A 70 4.19 -13.98 -2.78
N PRO A 71 4.91 -14.53 -3.78
CA PRO A 71 4.30 -14.87 -5.06
C PRO A 71 3.27 -15.98 -4.88
N LEU A 72 2.10 -15.78 -5.47
CA LEU A 72 1.03 -16.77 -5.54
C LEU A 72 0.80 -17.18 -7.00
N ASN A 73 1.14 -18.44 -7.33
CA ASN A 73 0.95 -18.97 -8.65
C ASN A 73 -0.41 -19.69 -8.75
N VAL A 74 -1.36 -19.06 -9.41
CA VAL A 74 -2.69 -19.64 -9.69
C VAL A 74 -2.90 -19.66 -11.19
N SER A 75 -3.18 -20.85 -11.74
CA SER A 75 -3.42 -21.01 -13.18
C SER A 75 -4.78 -20.48 -13.61
N GLY A 76 -4.84 -19.87 -14.79
CA GLY A 76 -6.08 -19.36 -15.40
C GLY A 76 -6.51 -18.00 -14.85
N GLU A 77 -7.61 -17.50 -15.37
CA GLU A 77 -8.18 -16.21 -14.94
C GLU A 77 -8.74 -16.29 -13.52
N THR A 78 -8.49 -15.26 -12.75
CA THR A 78 -8.98 -15.13 -11.38
C THR A 78 -9.54 -13.73 -11.16
N THR A 79 -10.47 -13.63 -10.22
CA THR A 79 -11.09 -12.35 -9.82
C THR A 79 -10.79 -12.08 -8.36
N ASP A 80 -10.43 -10.83 -8.05
CA ASP A 80 -10.37 -10.33 -6.69
C ASP A 80 -11.51 -9.34 -6.43
N ILE A 81 -12.05 -9.37 -5.23
CA ILE A 81 -13.10 -8.46 -4.77
C ILE A 81 -12.59 -7.80 -3.49
N VAL A 82 -12.14 -6.56 -3.60
CA VAL A 82 -11.55 -5.83 -2.50
C VAL A 82 -12.24 -4.47 -2.31
N GLY A 83 -12.39 -4.09 -1.07
CA GLY A 83 -12.73 -2.73 -0.68
C GLY A 83 -11.51 -2.06 -0.06
N THR A 84 -11.32 -0.78 -0.30
CA THR A 84 -10.21 -0.01 0.27
C THR A 84 -10.30 0.16 1.78
N GLY A 85 -11.50 -0.03 2.36
CA GLY A 85 -11.75 0.23 3.78
C GLY A 85 -11.70 1.72 4.12
N GLY A 86 -11.76 2.04 5.42
CA GLY A 86 -11.56 3.41 5.89
C GLY A 86 -12.74 4.37 5.66
N ASP A 87 -13.89 3.87 5.24
CA ASP A 87 -15.12 4.67 5.02
C ASP A 87 -15.80 5.11 6.32
N GLY A 88 -15.31 4.63 7.47
CA GLY A 88 -15.88 4.95 8.78
C GLY A 88 -17.22 4.29 9.09
N PHE A 89 -17.78 3.54 8.16
CA PHE A 89 -19.02 2.79 8.36
C PHE A 89 -18.69 1.39 8.92
N ALA A 90 -19.13 1.09 10.13
CA ALA A 90 -19.02 -0.24 10.73
C ALA A 90 -20.02 -1.21 10.09
N THR A 91 -19.93 -1.44 8.80
CA THR A 91 -20.80 -2.34 8.03
C THR A 91 -20.28 -3.78 8.08
N VAL A 92 -21.11 -4.70 7.59
CA VAL A 92 -20.72 -6.10 7.37
C VAL A 92 -19.62 -6.20 6.31
N ASN A 93 -18.84 -7.28 6.31
CA ASN A 93 -17.77 -7.51 5.35
C ASN A 93 -18.33 -7.85 3.95
N LEU A 94 -18.77 -6.80 3.23
CA LEU A 94 -19.37 -6.91 1.90
C LEU A 94 -18.43 -7.58 0.90
N SER A 95 -17.12 -7.29 0.97
CA SER A 95 -16.15 -7.87 0.05
C SER A 95 -16.03 -9.39 0.24
N THR A 96 -16.00 -9.88 1.48
CA THR A 96 -15.96 -11.31 1.76
C THR A 96 -17.27 -11.98 1.36
N MET A 97 -18.41 -11.40 1.68
CA MET A 97 -19.72 -11.93 1.28
C MET A 97 -19.87 -11.99 -0.25
N GLY A 98 -19.49 -10.94 -0.95
CA GLY A 98 -19.48 -10.88 -2.41
C GLY A 98 -18.55 -11.93 -3.03
N SER A 99 -17.38 -12.14 -2.44
CA SER A 99 -16.43 -13.17 -2.90
C SER A 99 -17.01 -14.58 -2.76
N VAL A 100 -17.67 -14.89 -1.65
CA VAL A 100 -18.33 -16.20 -1.43
C VAL A 100 -19.48 -16.39 -2.40
N ALA A 101 -20.30 -15.36 -2.61
CA ALA A 101 -21.42 -15.42 -3.56
C ALA A 101 -20.92 -15.61 -5.01
N ALA A 102 -19.89 -14.89 -5.43
CA ALA A 102 -19.28 -15.03 -6.75
C ALA A 102 -18.65 -16.42 -6.95
N ALA A 103 -17.96 -16.94 -5.93
CA ALA A 103 -17.40 -18.29 -5.96
C ALA A 103 -18.50 -19.35 -6.08
N ALA A 104 -19.62 -19.20 -5.38
CA ALA A 104 -20.77 -20.07 -5.49
C ALA A 104 -21.42 -20.04 -6.89
N ALA A 105 -21.31 -18.91 -7.59
CA ALA A 105 -21.73 -18.76 -8.98
C ALA A 105 -20.71 -19.30 -10.01
N GLY A 106 -19.60 -19.90 -9.57
CA GLY A 106 -18.58 -20.51 -10.42
C GLY A 106 -17.41 -19.59 -10.80
N VAL A 107 -17.33 -18.39 -10.24
CA VAL A 107 -16.20 -17.49 -10.49
C VAL A 107 -15.00 -17.95 -9.66
N LYS A 108 -13.84 -18.05 -10.28
CA LYS A 108 -12.60 -18.38 -9.59
C LYS A 108 -12.08 -17.17 -8.85
N ILE A 109 -12.20 -17.18 -7.53
CA ILE A 109 -11.83 -16.07 -6.67
C ILE A 109 -10.45 -16.30 -6.04
N VAL A 110 -9.59 -15.31 -6.14
CA VAL A 110 -8.35 -15.18 -5.35
C VAL A 110 -8.45 -13.86 -4.61
N LYS A 111 -8.91 -13.94 -3.37
CA LYS A 111 -9.13 -12.75 -2.57
C LYS A 111 -7.89 -12.41 -1.74
N HIS A 112 -7.33 -11.22 -1.93
CA HIS A 112 -6.46 -10.66 -0.92
C HIS A 112 -7.30 -9.96 0.15
N GLY A 113 -6.78 -9.86 1.35
CA GLY A 113 -7.46 -9.19 2.44
C GLY A 113 -6.49 -8.70 3.49
N ASN A 114 -6.89 -7.63 4.13
CA ASN A 114 -6.19 -7.11 5.29
C ASN A 114 -7.20 -6.77 6.37
N ARG A 115 -6.77 -6.71 7.62
CA ARG A 115 -7.62 -6.18 8.69
C ARG A 115 -7.76 -4.67 8.46
N ALA A 116 -8.99 -4.21 8.32
CA ALA A 116 -9.24 -2.79 8.20
C ALA A 116 -8.90 -2.06 9.50
N ALA A 117 -8.36 -0.86 9.41
CA ALA A 117 -8.03 -0.04 10.57
C ALA A 117 -9.28 0.34 11.40
N SER A 118 -10.46 0.36 10.76
CA SER A 118 -11.72 0.82 11.37
C SER A 118 -12.76 -0.28 11.59
N SER A 119 -12.58 -1.50 11.04
CA SER A 119 -13.55 -2.58 11.21
C SER A 119 -13.04 -3.68 12.15
N LYS A 120 -13.99 -4.38 12.81
CA LYS A 120 -13.69 -5.51 13.71
C LYS A 120 -13.43 -6.83 12.96
N CYS A 121 -13.71 -6.87 11.66
CA CYS A 121 -13.50 -8.02 10.79
C CYS A 121 -12.81 -7.57 9.49
N GLY A 122 -11.83 -8.32 9.06
CA GLY A 122 -11.13 -8.10 7.78
C GLY A 122 -11.88 -8.66 6.58
#